data_46467e87b121cb7fbc5b6cf5b7add095
#
_entry.id   46467e87b121cb7fbc5b6cf5b7add095
#
_cell.length_a   1.000
_cell.length_b   1.000
_cell.length_c   1.000
_cell.angle_alpha   90.00
_cell.angle_beta   90.00
_cell.angle_gamma   90.00
#
_symmetry.space_group_name_H-M   'P 1'
#
loop_
_entity.id
_entity.type
_entity.pdbx_description
1 polymer ?
#
loop_
_entity_poly.entity_id
_entity_poly.type
_entity_poly.pdbx_seq_one_letter_code
_entity_poly.pdbx_strand_id
1 'polypeptide(L)'
;MSVEIALDGSKMRPDIWKKLSVEDNYYLDSGFYFYQQLLRHDGMMLHASAVVVDGYAYLFSGPCGMGKSTHTAMYKKTFPDAVIINDDKPALRRIDGIWYVFGTPWCGKDGINVNTSAPLGGICFLHRGDTLLRRLTALEALPQFLRQTYGRDTAQDAKLLMSLLDDLLRNIPVFEFFNHAVPGDEQITYQAMREAIGRKEKTL
;
A
#
# COMPACT_ATOMS: atom_id res chain seq x y z
N MET A 1 14.88 -15.37 -18.54
CA MET A 1 14.51 -16.58 -17.80
C MET A 1 13.00 -16.51 -17.62
N SER A 2 12.24 -17.26 -18.42
CA SER A 2 10.77 -17.35 -18.30
C SER A 2 10.45 -18.29 -17.16
N VAL A 3 9.74 -17.82 -16.14
CA VAL A 3 9.24 -18.67 -15.04
C VAL A 3 7.87 -19.19 -15.49
N GLU A 4 7.78 -20.46 -15.81
CA GLU A 4 6.49 -21.14 -15.96
C GLU A 4 5.89 -21.34 -14.58
N ILE A 5 4.79 -20.65 -14.30
CA ILE A 5 4.03 -20.79 -13.06
C ILE A 5 2.94 -21.84 -13.32
N ALA A 6 3.13 -23.06 -12.83
CA ALA A 6 2.06 -24.05 -12.77
C ALA A 6 1.10 -23.66 -11.63
N LEU A 7 -0.08 -23.17 -11.96
CA LEU A 7 -1.14 -22.86 -11.00
C LEU A 7 -1.85 -24.17 -10.63
N ASP A 8 -1.69 -24.61 -9.38
CA ASP A 8 -2.50 -25.69 -8.79
C ASP A 8 -3.91 -25.12 -8.49
N GLY A 9 -4.88 -25.43 -9.33
CA GLY A 9 -6.27 -25.00 -9.20
C GLY A 9 -7.02 -25.53 -7.96
N SER A 10 -6.36 -26.32 -7.09
CA SER A 10 -7.00 -26.93 -5.91
C SER A 10 -7.27 -25.97 -4.74
N LYS A 11 -6.70 -24.74 -4.78
CA LYS A 11 -6.83 -23.74 -3.72
C LYS A 11 -7.75 -22.56 -4.07
N MET A 12 -8.51 -22.64 -5.14
CA MET A 12 -9.41 -21.57 -5.58
C MET A 12 -10.62 -21.44 -4.63
N ARG A 13 -10.96 -20.23 -4.28
CA ARG A 13 -12.22 -19.91 -3.58
C ARG A 13 -13.40 -20.06 -4.56
N PRO A 14 -14.32 -21.02 -4.34
CA PRO A 14 -15.21 -21.51 -5.41
C PRO A 14 -16.24 -20.52 -5.94
N ASP A 15 -16.62 -19.49 -5.18
CA ASP A 15 -17.86 -18.78 -5.43
C ASP A 15 -17.70 -17.41 -6.11
N ILE A 16 -16.55 -16.76 -5.99
CA ILE A 16 -16.27 -15.45 -6.60
C ILE A 16 -15.72 -15.63 -8.02
N TRP A 17 -14.92 -16.63 -8.26
CA TRP A 17 -14.17 -16.88 -9.50
C TRP A 17 -15.01 -17.38 -10.68
N LYS A 18 -16.16 -17.98 -10.42
CA LYS A 18 -17.06 -18.50 -11.48
C LYS A 18 -17.68 -17.42 -12.40
N LYS A 19 -17.55 -16.14 -12.03
CA LYS A 19 -18.13 -15.01 -12.80
C LYS A 19 -17.08 -14.18 -13.56
N LEU A 20 -15.80 -14.50 -13.39
CA LEU A 20 -14.71 -13.76 -14.03
C LEU A 20 -14.26 -14.45 -15.32
N SER A 21 -13.70 -13.69 -16.24
CA SER A 21 -13.05 -14.25 -17.43
C SER A 21 -11.82 -15.08 -17.04
N VAL A 22 -11.33 -15.90 -17.96
CA VAL A 22 -10.08 -16.67 -17.73
C VAL A 22 -8.91 -15.73 -17.51
N GLU A 23 -8.85 -14.63 -18.26
CA GLU A 23 -7.82 -13.59 -18.12
C GLU A 23 -7.87 -12.90 -16.74
N ASP A 24 -9.07 -12.55 -16.27
CA ASP A 24 -9.23 -11.93 -14.96
C ASP A 24 -8.80 -12.85 -13.82
N ASN A 25 -9.16 -14.14 -13.92
CA ASN A 25 -8.74 -15.14 -12.96
C ASN A 25 -7.22 -15.27 -12.94
N TYR A 26 -6.59 -15.39 -14.12
CA TYR A 26 -5.14 -15.48 -14.25
C TYR A 26 -4.43 -14.25 -13.69
N TYR A 27 -4.95 -13.07 -13.95
CA TYR A 27 -4.44 -11.80 -13.42
C TYR A 27 -4.48 -11.77 -11.88
N LEU A 28 -5.60 -12.16 -11.28
CA LEU A 28 -5.75 -12.17 -9.82
C LEU A 28 -4.89 -13.24 -9.15
N ASP A 29 -4.83 -14.45 -9.72
CA ASP A 29 -4.04 -15.57 -9.19
C ASP A 29 -2.53 -15.27 -9.26
N SER A 30 -2.06 -14.71 -10.36
CA SER A 30 -0.66 -14.31 -10.50
C SER A 30 -0.26 -13.24 -9.48
N GLY A 31 -1.15 -12.27 -9.22
CA GLY A 31 -0.96 -11.26 -8.19
C GLY A 31 -0.89 -11.87 -6.79
N PHE A 32 -1.83 -12.76 -6.47
CA PHE A 32 -1.86 -13.44 -5.18
C PHE A 32 -0.58 -14.26 -4.94
N TYR A 33 -0.15 -15.03 -5.94
CA TYR A 33 1.09 -15.79 -5.88
C TYR A 33 2.31 -14.89 -5.69
N PHE A 34 2.40 -13.79 -6.46
CA PHE A 34 3.49 -12.82 -6.33
C PHE A 34 3.58 -12.28 -4.91
N TYR A 35 2.47 -11.84 -4.31
CA TYR A 35 2.46 -11.27 -2.97
C TYR A 35 2.78 -12.28 -1.87
N GLN A 36 2.44 -13.55 -2.05
CA GLN A 36 2.90 -14.63 -1.15
C GLN A 36 4.42 -14.81 -1.23
N GLN A 37 5.00 -14.80 -2.44
CA GLN A 37 6.45 -14.90 -2.60
C GLN A 37 7.17 -13.68 -2.05
N LEU A 38 6.58 -12.49 -2.18
CA LEU A 38 7.17 -11.23 -1.72
C LEU A 38 7.49 -11.25 -0.21
N LEU A 39 6.70 -11.95 0.61
CA LEU A 39 6.99 -12.13 2.04
C LEU A 39 8.35 -12.78 2.31
N ARG A 40 8.83 -13.65 1.42
CA ARG A 40 10.13 -14.33 1.51
C ARG A 40 11.29 -13.46 1.01
N HIS A 41 10.97 -12.28 0.49
CA HIS A 41 11.91 -11.31 -0.06
C HIS A 41 11.84 -9.96 0.64
N ASP A 42 11.58 -9.97 1.94
CA ASP A 42 11.47 -8.78 2.80
C ASP A 42 10.43 -7.77 2.30
N GLY A 43 9.31 -8.24 1.78
CA GLY A 43 8.27 -7.38 1.26
C GLY A 43 6.85 -7.88 1.53
N MET A 44 5.90 -6.98 1.32
CA MET A 44 4.47 -7.26 1.47
C MET A 44 3.65 -6.34 0.55
N MET A 45 2.40 -6.69 0.33
CA MET A 45 1.43 -5.84 -0.35
C MET A 45 0.58 -5.07 0.67
N LEU A 46 0.22 -3.85 0.35
CA LEU A 46 -0.83 -3.11 1.05
C LEU A 46 -1.88 -2.66 0.03
N HIS A 47 -3.16 -2.91 0.30
CA HIS A 47 -4.26 -2.36 -0.49
C HIS A 47 -4.33 -0.84 -0.28
N ALA A 48 -3.67 -0.11 -1.15
CA ALA A 48 -3.47 1.33 -1.04
C ALA A 48 -3.31 1.97 -2.42
N SER A 49 -3.56 3.26 -2.51
CA SER A 49 -3.08 4.09 -3.61
C SER A 49 -1.76 4.76 -3.19
N ALA A 50 -0.76 4.72 -4.06
CA ALA A 50 0.59 5.21 -3.79
C ALA A 50 0.95 6.35 -4.73
N VAL A 51 1.34 7.50 -4.17
CA VAL A 51 1.80 8.68 -4.90
C VAL A 51 3.21 9.06 -4.45
N VAL A 52 4.06 9.43 -5.39
CA VAL A 52 5.42 9.93 -5.13
C VAL A 52 5.41 11.45 -5.27
N VAL A 53 5.93 12.15 -4.26
CA VAL A 53 6.17 13.59 -4.23
C VAL A 53 7.50 13.84 -3.54
N ASP A 54 8.32 14.75 -4.06
CA ASP A 54 9.64 15.11 -3.50
C ASP A 54 10.53 13.92 -3.17
N GLY A 55 10.50 12.90 -4.04
CA GLY A 55 11.33 11.69 -3.91
C GLY A 55 10.85 10.67 -2.88
N TYR A 56 9.72 10.87 -2.20
CA TYR A 56 9.13 9.94 -1.25
C TYR A 56 7.76 9.44 -1.72
N ALA A 57 7.49 8.16 -1.47
CA ALA A 57 6.17 7.58 -1.69
C ALA A 57 5.28 7.75 -0.45
N TYR A 58 4.06 8.22 -0.66
CA TYR A 58 3.01 8.32 0.34
C TYR A 58 1.87 7.38 -0.02
N LEU A 59 1.45 6.55 0.94
CA LEU A 59 0.40 5.57 0.75
C LEU A 59 -0.89 5.96 1.45
N PHE A 60 -1.99 5.83 0.73
CA PHE A 60 -3.34 6.04 1.25
C PHE A 60 -4.10 4.72 1.20
N SER A 61 -4.43 4.19 2.38
CA SER A 61 -5.06 2.88 2.55
C SER A 61 -6.44 3.00 3.19
N GLY A 62 -7.20 1.93 3.15
CA GLY A 62 -8.55 1.84 3.70
C GLY A 62 -9.47 0.97 2.84
N PRO A 63 -10.69 0.66 3.33
CA PRO A 63 -11.68 -0.12 2.58
C PRO A 63 -11.97 0.44 1.19
N CYS A 64 -12.59 -0.37 0.34
CA CYS A 64 -13.06 0.10 -0.96
C CYS A 64 -14.05 1.27 -0.78
N GLY A 65 -13.96 2.29 -1.64
CA GLY A 65 -14.84 3.47 -1.59
C GLY A 65 -14.46 4.55 -0.56
N MET A 66 -13.37 4.38 0.20
CA MET A 66 -12.92 5.39 1.18
C MET A 66 -12.22 6.60 0.56
N GLY A 67 -12.02 6.63 -0.77
CA GLY A 67 -11.46 7.78 -1.47
C GLY A 67 -9.95 7.72 -1.69
N LYS A 68 -9.30 6.56 -1.62
CA LYS A 68 -7.86 6.40 -1.85
C LYS A 68 -7.40 7.04 -3.16
N SER A 69 -7.98 6.60 -4.29
CA SER A 69 -7.64 7.13 -5.63
C SER A 69 -8.02 8.62 -5.79
N THR A 70 -9.11 9.04 -5.16
CA THR A 70 -9.50 10.47 -5.12
C THR A 70 -8.43 11.30 -4.41
N HIS A 71 -7.94 10.80 -3.27
CA HIS A 71 -6.93 11.51 -2.47
C HIS A 71 -5.60 11.63 -3.23
N THR A 72 -5.12 10.55 -3.85
CA THR A 72 -3.90 10.61 -4.68
C THR A 72 -4.08 11.45 -5.95
N ALA A 73 -5.29 11.50 -6.52
CA ALA A 73 -5.60 12.40 -7.63
C ALA A 73 -5.54 13.88 -7.20
N MET A 74 -5.89 14.22 -5.95
CA MET A 74 -5.69 15.58 -5.42
C MET A 74 -4.20 15.92 -5.30
N TYR A 75 -3.36 14.98 -4.82
CA TYR A 75 -1.90 15.16 -4.84
C TYR A 75 -1.38 15.50 -6.24
N LYS A 76 -1.81 14.78 -7.26
CA LYS A 76 -1.39 15.03 -8.64
C LYS A 76 -1.82 16.40 -9.17
N LYS A 77 -2.92 16.96 -8.66
CA LYS A 77 -3.39 18.32 -9.02
C LYS A 77 -2.60 19.41 -8.29
N THR A 78 -2.23 19.16 -7.04
CA THR A 78 -1.60 20.14 -6.16
C THR A 78 -0.08 20.18 -6.33
N PHE A 79 0.55 19.03 -6.58
CA PHE A 79 2.00 18.91 -6.74
C PHE A 79 2.33 18.55 -8.20
N PRO A 80 2.96 19.46 -8.97
CA PRO A 80 3.20 19.25 -10.41
C PRO A 80 4.00 18.00 -10.73
N ASP A 81 4.97 17.64 -9.87
CA ASP A 81 5.86 16.48 -10.04
C ASP A 81 5.30 15.19 -9.42
N ALA A 82 4.07 15.22 -8.90
CA ALA A 82 3.46 14.04 -8.29
C ALA A 82 3.20 12.93 -9.32
N VAL A 83 3.62 11.72 -9.00
CA VAL A 83 3.41 10.52 -9.81
C VAL A 83 2.66 9.48 -9.01
N ILE A 84 1.46 9.09 -9.46
CA ILE A 84 0.75 7.94 -8.89
C ILE A 84 1.40 6.69 -9.48
N ILE A 85 2.09 5.93 -8.64
CA ILE A 85 2.84 4.75 -9.07
C ILE A 85 2.03 3.47 -9.04
N ASN A 86 0.97 3.43 -8.23
CA ASN A 86 -0.03 2.35 -8.25
C ASN A 86 -1.28 2.80 -7.50
N ASP A 87 -2.47 2.46 -7.99
CA ASP A 87 -3.75 2.93 -7.43
C ASP A 87 -4.49 1.88 -6.60
N ASP A 88 -3.93 0.65 -6.42
CA ASP A 88 -4.64 -0.41 -5.67
C ASP A 88 -3.71 -1.36 -4.89
N LYS A 89 -2.65 -1.90 -5.50
CA LYS A 89 -1.81 -2.96 -4.92
C LYS A 89 -0.32 -2.71 -5.09
N PRO A 90 0.23 -1.59 -4.57
CA PRO A 90 1.67 -1.38 -4.54
C PRO A 90 2.36 -2.48 -3.70
N ALA A 91 3.60 -2.81 -4.09
CA ALA A 91 4.46 -3.66 -3.28
C ALA A 91 5.35 -2.80 -2.38
N LEU A 92 5.42 -3.15 -1.11
CA LEU A 92 6.36 -2.58 -0.15
C LEU A 92 7.49 -3.57 0.05
N ARG A 93 8.73 -3.10 0.02
CA ARG A 93 9.89 -3.95 0.23
C ARG A 93 10.97 -3.23 1.02
N ARG A 94 11.58 -3.93 1.99
CA ARG A 94 12.73 -3.44 2.71
C ARG A 94 14.01 -3.85 1.98
N ILE A 95 14.83 -2.87 1.64
CA ILE A 95 16.14 -3.06 0.98
C ILE A 95 17.15 -2.26 1.78
N ASP A 96 18.20 -2.92 2.25
CA ASP A 96 19.27 -2.31 3.06
C ASP A 96 18.74 -1.47 4.24
N GLY A 97 17.68 -1.96 4.89
CA GLY A 97 17.06 -1.30 6.04
C GLY A 97 16.07 -0.18 5.69
N ILE A 98 15.92 0.19 4.42
CA ILE A 98 15.02 1.24 3.95
C ILE A 98 13.79 0.61 3.31
N TRP A 99 12.61 1.11 3.66
CA TRP A 99 11.35 0.70 3.03
C TRP A 99 11.13 1.47 1.73
N TYR A 100 10.90 0.72 0.66
CA TYR A 100 10.55 1.23 -0.67
C TYR A 100 9.14 0.80 -1.06
N VAL A 101 8.53 1.61 -1.91
CA VAL A 101 7.24 1.31 -2.56
C VAL A 101 7.48 1.14 -4.05
N PHE A 102 6.94 0.08 -4.61
CA PHE A 102 7.05 -0.27 -6.03
C PHE A 102 5.68 -0.25 -6.68
N GLY A 103 5.60 0.30 -7.88
CA GLY A 103 4.47 0.07 -8.77
C GLY A 103 4.46 -1.38 -9.23
N THR A 104 3.28 -1.97 -9.32
CA THR A 104 3.06 -3.36 -9.75
C THR A 104 2.08 -3.41 -10.91
N PRO A 105 2.05 -4.46 -11.71
CA PRO A 105 1.03 -4.63 -12.74
C PRO A 105 -0.39 -4.71 -12.19
N TRP A 106 -0.54 -5.16 -10.94
CA TRP A 106 -1.85 -5.30 -10.28
C TRP A 106 -2.30 -3.95 -9.72
N CYS A 107 -3.13 -3.27 -10.49
CA CYS A 107 -3.67 -1.96 -10.20
C CYS A 107 -5.20 -1.99 -10.12
N GLY A 108 -5.80 -0.86 -9.81
CA GLY A 108 -7.25 -0.71 -9.75
C GLY A 108 -7.89 -0.61 -11.14
N LYS A 109 -9.20 -0.34 -11.15
CA LYS A 109 -10.00 -0.24 -12.37
C LYS A 109 -9.55 0.87 -13.33
N ASP A 110 -8.84 1.87 -12.83
CA ASP A 110 -8.36 3.00 -13.62
C ASP A 110 -7.02 2.70 -14.32
N GLY A 111 -6.46 1.51 -14.10
CA GLY A 111 -5.27 1.01 -14.78
C GLY A 111 -3.99 1.77 -14.46
N ILE A 112 -3.97 2.53 -13.36
CA ILE A 112 -2.83 3.38 -13.03
C ILE A 112 -1.74 2.57 -12.35
N ASN A 113 -0.66 2.32 -13.08
CA ASN A 113 0.57 1.75 -12.55
C ASN A 113 1.79 2.25 -13.34
N VAL A 114 2.90 2.40 -12.66
CA VAL A 114 4.18 2.82 -13.27
C VAL A 114 5.28 1.93 -12.70
N ASN A 115 6.11 1.34 -13.58
CA ASN A 115 7.25 0.54 -13.16
C ASN A 115 8.37 1.43 -12.60
N THR A 116 8.18 1.89 -11.38
CA THR A 116 9.14 2.73 -10.65
C THR A 116 9.04 2.44 -9.16
N SER A 117 9.97 3.01 -8.38
CA SER A 117 9.96 2.90 -6.92
C SER A 117 10.45 4.19 -6.27
N ALA A 118 10.08 4.37 -5.00
CA ALA A 118 10.57 5.45 -4.16
C ALA A 118 10.63 5.01 -2.69
N PRO A 119 11.51 5.62 -1.86
CA PRO A 119 11.49 5.43 -0.41
C PRO A 119 10.13 5.75 0.19
N LEU A 120 9.67 4.93 1.12
CA LEU A 120 8.39 5.11 1.80
C LEU A 120 8.48 6.24 2.84
N GLY A 121 7.74 7.32 2.62
CA GLY A 121 7.68 8.48 3.49
C GLY A 121 6.63 8.39 4.59
N GLY A 122 5.50 7.72 4.33
CA GLY A 122 4.43 7.59 5.30
C GLY A 122 3.22 6.83 4.76
N ILE A 123 2.37 6.39 5.69
CA ILE A 123 1.13 5.67 5.38
C ILE A 123 -0.01 6.36 6.11
N CYS A 124 -1.12 6.59 5.42
CA CYS A 124 -2.32 7.19 5.97
C CYS A 124 -3.55 6.31 5.69
N PHE A 125 -4.24 5.90 6.75
CA PHE A 125 -5.53 5.23 6.65
C PHE A 125 -6.65 6.25 6.55
N LEU A 126 -7.43 6.19 5.47
CA LEU A 126 -8.52 7.13 5.21
C LEU A 126 -9.84 6.62 5.80
N HIS A 127 -10.57 7.54 6.41
CA HIS A 127 -11.90 7.35 6.96
C HIS A 127 -12.85 8.45 6.51
N ARG A 128 -14.14 8.19 6.48
CA ARG A 128 -15.16 9.22 6.30
C ARG A 128 -15.51 9.88 7.62
N GLY A 129 -15.59 11.19 7.66
CA GLY A 129 -15.95 11.96 8.84
C GLY A 129 -15.38 13.37 8.84
N ASP A 130 -15.65 14.10 9.91
CA ASP A 130 -15.12 15.45 10.09
C ASP A 130 -13.60 15.44 10.11
N THR A 131 -13.02 16.47 9.55
CA THR A 131 -11.57 16.58 9.32
C THR A 131 -10.78 16.41 10.62
N LEU A 132 -10.08 15.28 10.74
CA LEU A 132 -9.23 14.95 11.86
C LEU A 132 -8.05 14.11 11.37
N LEU A 133 -6.85 14.59 11.56
CA LEU A 133 -5.62 13.83 11.31
C LEU A 133 -4.94 13.53 12.63
N ARG A 134 -4.59 12.27 12.87
CA ARG A 134 -3.73 11.90 14.01
C ARG A 134 -2.72 10.82 13.64
N ARG A 135 -1.59 10.85 14.31
CA ARG A 135 -0.58 9.79 14.21
C ARG A 135 -1.03 8.58 15.03
N LEU A 136 -0.86 7.39 14.46
CA LEU A 136 -1.17 6.14 15.13
C LEU A 136 0.06 5.57 15.84
N THR A 137 -0.18 4.94 16.99
CA THR A 137 0.76 4.01 17.60
C THR A 137 0.79 2.68 16.83
N ALA A 138 1.82 1.87 17.02
CA ALA A 138 1.90 0.55 16.39
C ALA A 138 0.70 -0.35 16.71
N LEU A 139 0.20 -0.31 17.94
CA LEU A 139 -0.96 -1.09 18.37
C LEU A 139 -2.27 -0.66 17.68
N GLU A 140 -2.43 0.64 17.43
CA GLU A 140 -3.61 1.17 16.73
C GLU A 140 -3.55 0.88 15.22
N ALA A 141 -2.35 0.95 14.63
CA ALA A 141 -2.15 0.73 13.20
C ALA A 141 -2.25 -0.75 12.79
N LEU A 142 -1.73 -1.67 13.61
CA LEU A 142 -1.64 -3.09 13.28
C LEU A 142 -2.96 -3.72 12.80
N PRO A 143 -4.12 -3.52 13.45
CA PRO A 143 -5.39 -4.07 12.97
C PRO A 143 -5.80 -3.52 11.60
N GLN A 144 -5.43 -2.27 11.28
CA GLN A 144 -5.72 -1.66 9.98
C GLN A 144 -4.88 -2.31 8.87
N PHE A 145 -3.58 -2.53 9.10
CA PHE A 145 -2.72 -3.28 8.17
C PHE A 145 -3.25 -4.68 7.92
N LEU A 146 -3.59 -5.42 8.98
CA LEU A 146 -4.08 -6.80 8.85
C LEU A 146 -5.37 -6.91 8.02
N ARG A 147 -6.18 -5.88 7.92
CA ARG A 147 -7.38 -5.84 7.07
C ARG A 147 -7.05 -5.52 5.60
N GLN A 148 -5.92 -4.89 5.33
CA GLN A 148 -5.58 -4.33 4.03
C GLN A 148 -4.39 -5.03 3.37
N THR A 149 -3.88 -6.15 3.94
CA THR A 149 -2.78 -6.93 3.38
C THR A 149 -3.14 -8.41 3.23
N TYR A 150 -2.39 -9.11 2.38
CA TYR A 150 -2.45 -10.56 2.18
C TYR A 150 -1.27 -11.26 2.87
N GLY A 151 -1.26 -12.60 2.85
CA GLY A 151 -0.13 -13.38 3.31
C GLY A 151 -0.31 -14.00 4.69
N ARG A 152 -1.53 -14.51 4.95
CA ARG A 152 -1.87 -15.21 6.22
C ARG A 152 -2.36 -16.63 5.99
N ASP A 153 -2.01 -17.21 4.83
CA ASP A 153 -2.55 -18.50 4.44
C ASP A 153 -1.89 -19.68 5.20
N THR A 154 -0.65 -19.49 5.62
CA THR A 154 0.07 -20.42 6.47
C THR A 154 0.57 -19.74 7.75
N ALA A 155 0.84 -20.52 8.80
CA ALA A 155 1.44 -20.00 10.03
C ALA A 155 2.83 -19.37 9.78
N GLN A 156 3.58 -19.89 8.81
CA GLN A 156 4.87 -19.33 8.42
C GLN A 156 4.71 -17.98 7.73
N ASP A 157 3.78 -17.84 6.78
CA ASP A 157 3.50 -16.58 6.10
C ASP A 157 3.01 -15.52 7.09
N ALA A 158 2.13 -15.90 8.02
CA ALA A 158 1.67 -15.02 9.09
C ALA A 158 2.83 -14.52 9.97
N LYS A 159 3.78 -15.40 10.31
CA LYS A 159 4.98 -15.03 11.09
C LYS A 159 5.88 -14.06 10.33
N LEU A 160 6.11 -14.30 9.04
CA LEU A 160 6.89 -13.38 8.18
C LEU A 160 6.21 -12.01 8.10
N LEU A 161 4.91 -11.98 7.82
CA LEU A 161 4.14 -10.75 7.76
C LEU A 161 4.21 -9.96 9.06
N MET A 162 4.04 -10.62 10.20
CA MET A 162 4.11 -9.95 11.52
C MET A 162 5.49 -9.37 11.79
N SER A 163 6.57 -10.06 11.40
CA SER A 163 7.94 -9.54 11.51
C SER A 163 8.15 -8.30 10.65
N LEU A 164 7.64 -8.30 9.41
CA LEU A 164 7.72 -7.17 8.51
C LEU A 164 6.90 -5.97 9.02
N LEU A 165 5.70 -6.22 9.56
CA LEU A 165 4.86 -5.18 10.15
C LEU A 165 5.49 -4.56 11.40
N ASP A 166 6.12 -5.36 12.26
CA ASP A 166 6.85 -4.83 13.44
C ASP A 166 7.97 -3.88 13.00
N ASP A 167 8.79 -4.29 12.02
CA ASP A 167 9.86 -3.43 11.51
C ASP A 167 9.31 -2.16 10.81
N LEU A 168 8.27 -2.31 9.99
CA LEU A 168 7.66 -1.18 9.29
C LEU A 168 7.09 -0.15 10.28
N LEU A 169 6.35 -0.61 11.30
CA LEU A 169 5.71 0.26 12.29
C LEU A 169 6.71 0.98 13.21
N ARG A 170 7.92 0.44 13.38
CA ARG A 170 9.02 1.13 14.08
C ARG A 170 9.66 2.21 13.21
N ASN A 171 9.65 2.02 11.90
CA ASN A 171 10.44 2.84 10.98
C ASN A 171 9.62 3.86 10.20
N ILE A 172 8.36 3.61 9.94
CA ILE A 172 7.51 4.44 9.08
C ILE A 172 6.41 5.10 9.90
N PRO A 173 6.20 6.42 9.74
CA PRO A 173 5.09 7.11 10.39
C PRO A 173 3.76 6.66 9.78
N VAL A 174 2.80 6.34 10.64
CA VAL A 174 1.46 5.92 10.25
C VAL A 174 0.44 6.88 10.84
N PHE A 175 -0.53 7.27 10.03
CA PHE A 175 -1.59 8.19 10.36
C PHE A 175 -2.95 7.59 10.06
N GLU A 176 -3.98 8.12 10.68
CA GLU A 176 -5.36 8.03 10.19
C GLU A 176 -5.88 9.43 9.91
N PHE A 177 -6.71 9.54 8.88
CA PHE A 177 -7.28 10.78 8.46
C PHE A 177 -8.77 10.63 8.17
N PHE A 178 -9.59 11.28 8.99
CA PHE A 178 -11.01 11.46 8.76
C PHE A 178 -11.20 12.65 7.85
N ASN A 179 -11.97 12.50 6.77
CA ASN A 179 -12.11 13.53 5.76
C ASN A 179 -13.38 13.37 4.92
N HIS A 180 -13.71 14.42 4.17
CA HIS A 180 -14.80 14.44 3.20
C HIS A 180 -14.31 14.36 1.75
N ALA A 181 -13.02 14.13 1.52
CA ALA A 181 -12.34 14.12 0.22
C ALA A 181 -12.52 15.45 -0.55
N VAL A 182 -12.27 16.57 0.15
CA VAL A 182 -12.33 17.92 -0.41
C VAL A 182 -10.93 18.46 -0.74
N PRO A 183 -10.80 19.41 -1.67
CA PRO A 183 -9.53 20.07 -1.95
C PRO A 183 -8.90 20.68 -0.68
N GLY A 184 -7.59 20.45 -0.50
CA GLY A 184 -6.84 20.85 0.70
C GLY A 184 -6.55 19.67 1.66
N ASP A 185 -7.34 18.60 1.61
CA ASP A 185 -7.10 17.40 2.41
C ASP A 185 -5.72 16.78 2.11
N GLU A 186 -5.27 16.85 0.86
CA GLU A 186 -3.95 16.37 0.43
C GLU A 186 -2.80 17.16 1.06
N GLN A 187 -2.98 18.48 1.27
CA GLN A 187 -1.95 19.32 1.89
C GLN A 187 -1.79 18.99 3.37
N ILE A 188 -2.89 18.70 4.07
CA ILE A 188 -2.89 18.30 5.48
C ILE A 188 -2.07 17.02 5.66
N THR A 189 -2.36 15.99 4.85
CA THR A 189 -1.66 14.70 4.95
C THR A 189 -0.21 14.80 4.49
N TYR A 190 0.08 15.56 3.43
CA TYR A 190 1.44 15.79 2.95
C TYR A 190 2.31 16.45 4.02
N GLN A 191 1.86 17.56 4.60
CA GLN A 191 2.61 18.29 5.62
C GLN A 191 2.93 17.42 6.82
N ALA A 192 1.95 16.68 7.35
CA ALA A 192 2.15 15.81 8.50
C ALA A 192 3.17 14.69 8.24
N MET A 193 3.10 14.04 7.07
CA MET A 193 4.04 12.98 6.71
C MET A 193 5.42 13.54 6.42
N ARG A 194 5.53 14.69 5.76
CA ARG A 194 6.81 15.35 5.48
C ARG A 194 7.53 15.81 6.74
N GLU A 195 6.81 16.39 7.71
CA GLU A 195 7.36 16.75 9.02
C GLU A 195 7.87 15.52 9.80
N ALA A 196 7.16 14.40 9.71
CA ALA A 196 7.57 13.17 10.38
C ALA A 196 8.87 12.58 9.80
N ILE A 197 9.11 12.71 8.49
CA ILE A 197 10.39 12.34 7.84
C ILE A 197 11.51 13.25 8.35
N GLY A 198 11.35 14.57 8.30
CA GLY A 198 12.37 15.52 8.71
C GLY A 198 12.77 15.43 10.18
N ARG A 199 11.88 14.98 11.06
CA ARG A 199 12.23 14.70 12.47
C ARG A 199 13.14 13.49 12.60
N LYS A 200 12.94 12.46 11.78
CA LYS A 200 13.76 11.24 11.79
C LYS A 200 15.17 11.51 11.27
N GLU A 201 15.31 12.31 10.21
CA GLU A 201 16.60 12.70 9.64
C GLU A 201 17.49 13.52 10.61
N LYS A 202 16.88 14.26 11.55
CA LYS A 202 17.59 15.03 12.57
C LYS A 202 18.01 14.22 13.81
N THR A 203 17.52 12.99 13.95
CA THR A 203 17.76 12.12 15.12
C THR A 203 18.79 11.03 14.81
N LEU A 204 19.22 10.91 13.55
CA LEU A 204 20.31 10.04 13.06
C LEU A 204 21.59 10.86 12.89
#